data_0fffcd69260785b2f491fd9dbd80196e
#
_entry.id   0fffcd69260785b2f491fd9dbd80196e
#
_cell.length_a   1.000
_cell.length_b   1.000
_cell.length_c   1.000
_cell.angle_alpha   90.00
_cell.angle_beta   90.00
_cell.angle_gamma   90.00
#
_symmetry.space_group_name_H-M   'P 1'
#
loop_
_entity.id
_entity.type
_entity.pdbx_description
1 polymer ?
#
loop_
_entity_poly.entity_id
_entity_poly.type
_entity_poly.pdbx_seq_one_letter_code
_entity_poly.pdbx_strand_id
1 'polypeptide(L)'
;VLNLEQMLKIVEIAGRVGAYLLVDEVYIGAELGSKQTKSFLGMYEKTIVTSGLSKSYAHPGLRIGWIVSDKRFVEEAWAIKDYTTIASSSLSQHIATKVLEPETIAKLRSRTKVLLNKNLETFSKWVLPYSNHLSFLKPEAGGFAFVEYDMDINSTDLVHDLRKNEGVFIVPGDSFGIDKYFRIGLGHESIGFSKGLDLLSEGLTRVFPEKFT
;
A
#
# COMPACT_ATOMS: atom_id res chain seq x y z
N VAL A 1 -1.25 -11.07 -1.87
CA VAL A 1 -2.37 -10.97 -2.83
C VAL A 1 -3.28 -12.19 -2.68
N LEU A 2 -4.61 -12.00 -2.71
CA LEU A 2 -5.56 -13.12 -2.67
C LEU A 2 -5.58 -13.84 -4.02
N ASN A 3 -5.54 -15.17 -3.98
CA ASN A 3 -5.79 -15.97 -5.16
C ASN A 3 -7.30 -16.23 -5.36
N LEU A 4 -7.70 -16.77 -6.53
CA LEU A 4 -9.11 -16.96 -6.86
C LEU A 4 -9.84 -17.91 -5.89
N GLU A 5 -9.19 -18.95 -5.41
CA GLU A 5 -9.77 -19.90 -4.44
C GLU A 5 -10.10 -19.21 -3.12
N GLN A 6 -9.16 -18.40 -2.60
CA GLN A 6 -9.38 -17.60 -1.39
C GLN A 6 -10.52 -16.60 -1.59
N MET A 7 -10.58 -15.93 -2.75
CA MET A 7 -11.66 -14.99 -3.06
C MET A 7 -13.03 -15.68 -3.08
N LEU A 8 -13.14 -16.86 -3.74
CA LEU A 8 -14.38 -17.63 -3.77
C LEU A 8 -14.81 -18.10 -2.39
N LYS A 9 -13.86 -18.48 -1.53
CA LYS A 9 -14.16 -18.89 -0.16
C LYS A 9 -14.68 -17.74 0.68
N ILE A 10 -14.13 -16.52 0.51
CA ILE A 10 -14.64 -15.30 1.16
C ILE A 10 -16.07 -15.01 0.71
N VAL A 11 -16.34 -15.11 -0.59
CA VAL A 11 -17.68 -14.93 -1.17
C VAL A 11 -18.67 -15.95 -0.60
N GLU A 12 -18.29 -17.23 -0.51
CA GLU A 12 -19.10 -18.29 0.10
C GLU A 12 -19.46 -17.96 1.55
N ILE A 13 -18.49 -17.52 2.35
CA ILE A 13 -18.71 -17.16 3.75
C ILE A 13 -19.67 -15.98 3.86
N ALA A 14 -19.45 -14.91 3.09
CA ALA A 14 -20.32 -13.74 3.06
C ALA A 14 -21.76 -14.11 2.64
N GLY A 15 -21.90 -14.95 1.61
CA GLY A 15 -23.18 -15.41 1.12
C GLY A 15 -23.97 -16.24 2.14
N ARG A 16 -23.29 -17.14 2.89
CA ARG A 16 -23.93 -17.94 3.93
C ARG A 16 -24.57 -17.12 5.04
N VAL A 17 -23.99 -15.99 5.41
CA VAL A 17 -24.51 -15.11 6.48
C VAL A 17 -25.24 -13.90 5.94
N GLY A 18 -25.34 -13.74 4.62
CA GLY A 18 -26.02 -12.60 3.97
C GLY A 18 -25.32 -11.26 4.19
N ALA A 19 -24.04 -11.23 4.55
CA ALA A 19 -23.28 -10.02 4.81
C ALA A 19 -22.91 -9.27 3.54
N TYR A 20 -22.76 -7.96 3.62
CA TYR A 20 -22.08 -7.18 2.59
C TYR A 20 -20.58 -7.48 2.59
N LEU A 21 -20.00 -7.52 1.40
CA LEU A 21 -18.55 -7.66 1.20
C LEU A 21 -17.98 -6.32 0.73
N LEU A 22 -17.37 -5.56 1.65
CA LEU A 22 -16.67 -4.32 1.33
C LEU A 22 -15.20 -4.64 1.00
N VAL A 23 -14.78 -4.31 -0.21
CA VAL A 23 -13.43 -4.58 -0.71
C VAL A 23 -12.75 -3.30 -1.14
N ASP A 24 -11.61 -2.99 -0.54
CA ASP A 24 -10.75 -1.88 -0.96
C ASP A 24 -9.76 -2.37 -2.03
N GLU A 25 -9.99 -1.96 -3.28
CA GLU A 25 -9.20 -2.34 -4.44
C GLU A 25 -8.24 -1.25 -4.92
N VAL A 26 -7.87 -0.29 -4.08
CA VAL A 26 -6.97 0.83 -4.48
C VAL A 26 -5.60 0.37 -4.97
N TYR A 27 -5.18 -0.86 -4.64
CA TYR A 27 -3.90 -1.43 -5.05
C TYR A 27 -3.99 -2.38 -6.25
N ILE A 28 -5.16 -2.64 -6.82
CA ILE A 28 -5.26 -3.37 -8.09
C ILE A 28 -4.51 -2.59 -9.18
N GLY A 29 -3.56 -3.26 -9.85
CA GLY A 29 -2.65 -2.67 -10.82
C GLY A 29 -1.30 -2.25 -10.23
N ALA A 30 -1.07 -2.47 -8.93
CA ALA A 30 0.23 -2.30 -8.27
C ALA A 30 0.90 -3.65 -7.96
N GLU A 31 0.55 -4.71 -8.68
CA GLU A 31 1.19 -6.01 -8.57
C GLU A 31 2.62 -5.94 -9.10
N LEU A 32 3.54 -6.53 -8.35
CA LEU A 32 4.97 -6.56 -8.70
C LEU A 32 5.29 -7.68 -9.70
N GLY A 33 4.52 -8.75 -9.66
CA GLY A 33 4.58 -9.87 -10.62
C GLY A 33 3.89 -9.60 -11.97
N SER A 34 3.72 -10.66 -12.75
CA SER A 34 3.06 -10.59 -14.08
C SER A 34 1.54 -10.75 -14.02
N LYS A 35 1.02 -11.38 -12.96
CA LYS A 35 -0.42 -11.61 -12.77
C LYS A 35 -1.10 -10.37 -12.22
N GLN A 36 -2.18 -9.93 -12.87
CA GLN A 36 -3.07 -8.92 -12.31
C GLN A 36 -4.09 -9.59 -11.38
N THR A 37 -4.34 -8.96 -10.23
CA THR A 37 -5.38 -9.38 -9.28
C THR A 37 -6.77 -9.19 -9.91
N LYS A 38 -7.65 -10.17 -9.71
CA LYS A 38 -9.05 -10.03 -10.12
C LYS A 38 -9.79 -9.13 -9.13
N SER A 39 -10.79 -8.41 -9.64
CA SER A 39 -11.76 -7.71 -8.80
C SER A 39 -12.76 -8.68 -8.20
N PHE A 40 -13.30 -8.36 -7.02
CA PHE A 40 -14.48 -9.04 -6.46
C PHE A 40 -15.80 -8.62 -7.14
N LEU A 41 -15.76 -7.56 -7.95
CA LEU A 41 -16.94 -7.09 -8.66
C LEU A 41 -17.52 -8.19 -9.55
N GLY A 42 -18.82 -8.45 -9.36
CA GLY A 42 -19.53 -9.51 -10.08
C GLY A 42 -19.37 -10.92 -9.52
N MET A 43 -18.60 -11.13 -8.45
CA MET A 43 -18.49 -12.43 -7.78
C MET A 43 -19.61 -12.67 -6.75
N TYR A 44 -20.17 -11.59 -6.19
CA TYR A 44 -21.23 -11.65 -5.20
C TYR A 44 -22.14 -10.42 -5.30
N GLU A 45 -23.46 -10.60 -5.16
CA GLU A 45 -24.46 -9.54 -5.36
C GLU A 45 -24.32 -8.39 -4.36
N LYS A 46 -23.95 -8.68 -3.08
CA LYS A 46 -23.76 -7.68 -2.04
C LYS A 46 -22.29 -7.25 -1.93
N THR A 47 -21.61 -7.08 -3.06
CA THR A 47 -20.23 -6.58 -3.09
C THR A 47 -20.21 -5.08 -3.24
N ILE A 48 -19.40 -4.43 -2.42
CA ILE A 48 -19.08 -3.00 -2.47
C ILE A 48 -17.58 -2.90 -2.75
N VAL A 49 -17.20 -2.41 -3.92
CA VAL A 49 -15.79 -2.17 -4.27
C VAL A 49 -15.49 -0.70 -4.11
N THR A 50 -14.44 -0.37 -3.37
CA THR A 50 -13.87 0.98 -3.33
C THR A 50 -12.54 1.00 -4.04
N SER A 51 -12.25 2.07 -4.78
CA SER A 51 -10.96 2.29 -5.42
C SER A 51 -10.73 3.77 -5.68
N GLY A 52 -9.57 4.13 -6.26
CA GLY A 52 -9.25 5.52 -6.52
C GLY A 52 -7.91 5.73 -7.20
N LEU A 53 -7.62 6.98 -7.53
CA LEU A 53 -6.41 7.37 -8.27
C LEU A 53 -5.16 7.49 -7.40
N SER A 54 -5.28 7.37 -6.07
CA SER A 54 -4.21 7.72 -5.12
C SER A 54 -3.05 6.73 -5.08
N LYS A 55 -3.27 5.44 -5.37
CA LYS A 55 -2.29 4.36 -5.17
C LYS A 55 -1.76 3.83 -6.50
N SER A 56 -2.39 2.84 -7.09
CA SER A 56 -1.93 2.19 -8.33
C SER A 56 -1.78 3.16 -9.53
N TYR A 57 -2.55 4.25 -9.54
CA TYR A 57 -2.46 5.29 -10.56
C TYR A 57 -1.49 6.42 -10.21
N ALA A 58 -0.94 6.46 -8.98
CA ALA A 58 0.04 7.46 -8.51
C ALA A 58 -0.42 8.93 -8.62
N HIS A 59 -1.72 9.21 -8.46
CA HIS A 59 -2.30 10.55 -8.49
C HIS A 59 -3.03 10.90 -7.17
N PRO A 60 -2.36 10.85 -5.99
CA PRO A 60 -3.01 11.10 -4.71
C PRO A 60 -3.52 12.55 -4.57
N GLY A 61 -2.90 13.51 -5.24
CA GLY A 61 -3.26 14.93 -5.20
C GLY A 61 -4.60 15.25 -5.86
N LEU A 62 -5.11 14.41 -6.74
CA LEU A 62 -6.41 14.62 -7.39
C LEU A 62 -7.60 14.39 -6.45
N ARG A 63 -7.43 13.66 -5.35
CA ARG A 63 -8.50 13.36 -4.39
C ARG A 63 -9.72 12.73 -5.04
N ILE A 64 -9.53 11.83 -6.01
CA ILE A 64 -10.58 11.10 -6.73
C ILE A 64 -10.59 9.63 -6.30
N GLY A 65 -11.75 9.16 -5.90
CA GLY A 65 -12.08 7.77 -5.65
C GLY A 65 -13.51 7.47 -6.09
N TRP A 66 -13.87 6.21 -6.11
CA TRP A 66 -15.20 5.74 -6.51
C TRP A 66 -15.61 4.53 -5.68
N ILE A 67 -16.93 4.34 -5.66
CA ILE A 67 -17.59 3.14 -5.15
C ILE A 67 -18.32 2.47 -6.31
N VAL A 68 -18.21 1.17 -6.41
CA VAL A 68 -18.97 0.34 -7.35
C VAL A 68 -19.76 -0.69 -6.56
N SER A 69 -21.08 -0.70 -6.70
CA SER A 69 -21.98 -1.63 -6.02
C SER A 69 -23.30 -1.72 -6.75
N ASP A 70 -24.30 -2.38 -6.16
CA ASP A 70 -25.68 -2.35 -6.65
C ASP A 70 -26.27 -0.93 -6.61
N LYS A 71 -27.31 -0.72 -7.44
CA LYS A 71 -27.91 0.60 -7.62
C LYS A 71 -28.44 1.19 -6.30
N ARG A 72 -29.11 0.39 -5.48
CA ARG A 72 -29.70 0.85 -4.23
C ARG A 72 -28.64 1.35 -3.26
N PHE A 73 -27.53 0.58 -3.09
CA PHE A 73 -26.42 1.00 -2.25
C PHE A 73 -25.80 2.31 -2.74
N VAL A 74 -25.59 2.44 -4.06
CA VAL A 74 -25.00 3.67 -4.64
C VAL A 74 -25.89 4.88 -4.42
N GLU A 75 -27.22 4.75 -4.56
CA GLU A 75 -28.18 5.84 -4.31
C GLU A 75 -28.18 6.28 -2.83
N GLU A 76 -28.14 5.32 -1.89
CA GLU A 76 -28.04 5.60 -0.46
C GLU A 76 -26.69 6.28 -0.10
N ALA A 77 -25.58 5.80 -0.65
CA ALA A 77 -24.26 6.40 -0.47
C ALA A 77 -24.18 7.83 -1.04
N TRP A 78 -24.81 8.06 -2.20
CA TRP A 78 -24.89 9.39 -2.80
C TRP A 78 -25.66 10.36 -1.91
N ALA A 79 -26.79 9.96 -1.37
CA ALA A 79 -27.58 10.80 -0.45
C ALA A 79 -26.76 11.24 0.77
N ILE A 80 -25.92 10.33 1.33
CA ILE A 80 -25.03 10.67 2.45
C ILE A 80 -23.89 11.59 2.00
N LYS A 81 -23.40 11.43 0.78
CA LYS A 81 -22.31 12.25 0.24
C LYS A 81 -22.65 13.73 0.18
N ASP A 82 -23.89 14.09 -0.03
CA ASP A 82 -24.37 15.48 -0.05
C ASP A 82 -24.16 16.20 1.30
N TYR A 83 -24.09 15.45 2.41
CA TYR A 83 -23.78 15.98 3.75
C TYR A 83 -22.28 16.03 4.07
N THR A 84 -21.42 15.54 3.17
CA THR A 84 -19.97 15.49 3.39
C THR A 84 -19.22 16.39 2.40
N THR A 85 -18.96 15.92 1.20
CA THR A 85 -18.13 16.62 0.21
C THR A 85 -18.90 17.07 -1.03
N ILE A 86 -20.18 16.75 -1.13
CA ILE A 86 -21.09 17.02 -2.26
C ILE A 86 -20.51 16.41 -3.56
N ALA A 87 -19.46 17.02 -4.11
CA ALA A 87 -18.77 16.56 -5.31
C ALA A 87 -17.25 16.73 -5.15
N SER A 88 -16.48 15.95 -5.89
CA SER A 88 -15.06 16.19 -6.05
C SER A 88 -14.82 17.40 -6.97
N SER A 89 -13.63 18.04 -6.86
CA SER A 89 -13.27 19.17 -7.70
C SER A 89 -13.46 18.87 -9.20
N SER A 90 -14.11 19.77 -9.93
CA SER A 90 -14.30 19.64 -11.38
C SER A 90 -12.99 19.58 -12.16
N LEU A 91 -11.96 20.34 -11.72
CA LEU A 91 -10.62 20.26 -12.27
C LEU A 91 -10.01 18.86 -12.09
N SER A 92 -10.13 18.29 -10.89
CA SER A 92 -9.67 16.93 -10.61
C SER A 92 -10.40 15.89 -11.45
N GLN A 93 -11.71 16.05 -11.63
CA GLN A 93 -12.51 15.18 -12.50
C GLN A 93 -12.05 15.26 -13.96
N HIS A 94 -11.80 16.46 -14.46
CA HIS A 94 -11.29 16.64 -15.84
C HIS A 94 -9.93 15.97 -16.03
N ILE A 95 -8.99 16.13 -15.09
CA ILE A 95 -7.70 15.43 -15.15
C ILE A 95 -7.90 13.90 -15.03
N ALA A 96 -8.80 13.44 -14.15
CA ALA A 96 -9.09 12.03 -13.98
C ALA A 96 -9.55 11.35 -15.28
N THR A 97 -10.29 12.04 -16.17
CA THR A 97 -10.67 11.48 -17.48
C THR A 97 -9.45 11.14 -18.33
N LYS A 98 -8.39 11.94 -18.24
CA LYS A 98 -7.12 11.71 -18.96
C LYS A 98 -6.28 10.60 -18.30
N VAL A 99 -6.26 10.56 -16.97
CA VAL A 99 -5.56 9.51 -16.21
C VAL A 99 -6.17 8.12 -16.48
N LEU A 100 -7.50 8.07 -16.67
CA LEU A 100 -8.25 6.83 -16.90
C LEU A 100 -8.30 6.38 -18.36
N GLU A 101 -7.68 7.09 -19.28
CA GLU A 101 -7.49 6.59 -20.64
C GLU A 101 -6.62 5.32 -20.65
N PRO A 102 -6.99 4.26 -21.39
CA PRO A 102 -6.31 2.96 -21.35
C PRO A 102 -4.79 3.04 -21.55
N GLU A 103 -4.34 3.86 -22.50
CA GLU A 103 -2.92 4.07 -22.76
C GLU A 103 -2.19 4.75 -21.61
N THR A 104 -2.85 5.72 -20.96
CA THR A 104 -2.31 6.42 -19.79
C THR A 104 -2.19 5.47 -18.60
N ILE A 105 -3.24 4.68 -18.34
CA ILE A 105 -3.21 3.64 -17.30
C ILE A 105 -2.04 2.67 -17.51
N ALA A 106 -1.87 2.18 -18.74
CA ALA A 106 -0.79 1.24 -19.06
C ALA A 106 0.60 1.84 -18.78
N LYS A 107 0.82 3.10 -19.18
CA LYS A 107 2.08 3.84 -18.91
C LYS A 107 2.31 4.04 -17.43
N LEU A 108 1.29 4.47 -16.67
CA LEU A 108 1.39 4.72 -15.23
C LEU A 108 1.70 3.44 -14.45
N ARG A 109 0.98 2.36 -14.75
CA ARG A 109 1.21 1.05 -14.11
C ARG A 109 2.59 0.50 -14.41
N SER A 110 3.04 0.59 -15.67
CA SER A 110 4.38 0.17 -16.07
C SER A 110 5.46 0.95 -15.32
N ARG A 111 5.37 2.27 -15.26
CA ARG A 111 6.30 3.13 -14.50
C ARG A 111 6.34 2.76 -13.02
N THR A 112 5.18 2.63 -12.40
CA THR A 112 5.06 2.29 -10.98
C THR A 112 5.69 0.91 -10.71
N LYS A 113 5.39 -0.08 -11.52
CA LYS A 113 5.93 -1.42 -11.41
C LYS A 113 7.46 -1.45 -11.52
N VAL A 114 8.04 -0.74 -12.49
CA VAL A 114 9.49 -0.64 -12.66
C VAL A 114 10.14 -0.02 -11.43
N LEU A 115 9.59 1.09 -10.93
CA LEU A 115 10.10 1.78 -9.74
C LEU A 115 10.04 0.89 -8.50
N LEU A 116 8.89 0.29 -8.23
CA LEU A 116 8.69 -0.55 -7.04
C LEU A 116 9.57 -1.80 -7.07
N ASN A 117 9.70 -2.47 -8.21
CA ASN A 117 10.58 -3.65 -8.32
C ASN A 117 12.04 -3.28 -8.11
N LYS A 118 12.51 -2.16 -8.70
CA LYS A 118 13.87 -1.66 -8.49
C LYS A 118 14.15 -1.38 -7.02
N ASN A 119 13.25 -0.67 -6.35
CA ASN A 119 13.42 -0.35 -4.93
C ASN A 119 13.30 -1.59 -4.04
N LEU A 120 12.41 -2.53 -4.37
CA LEU A 120 12.31 -3.81 -3.65
C LEU A 120 13.58 -4.65 -3.79
N GLU A 121 14.22 -4.67 -4.96
CA GLU A 121 15.50 -5.33 -5.15
C GLU A 121 16.59 -4.66 -4.32
N THR A 122 16.69 -3.33 -4.36
CA THR A 122 17.63 -2.55 -3.54
C THR A 122 17.41 -2.83 -2.05
N PHE A 123 16.17 -2.81 -1.60
CA PHE A 123 15.81 -3.11 -0.21
C PHE A 123 16.16 -4.55 0.20
N SER A 124 15.88 -5.53 -0.67
CA SER A 124 16.20 -6.93 -0.39
C SER A 124 17.71 -7.15 -0.24
N LYS A 125 18.53 -6.49 -1.07
CA LYS A 125 19.99 -6.52 -0.94
C LYS A 125 20.48 -5.83 0.34
N TRP A 126 19.83 -4.73 0.72
CA TRP A 126 20.14 -3.98 1.94
C TRP A 126 19.83 -4.79 3.21
N VAL A 127 18.73 -5.53 3.25
CA VAL A 127 18.37 -6.39 4.41
C VAL A 127 19.30 -7.59 4.55
N LEU A 128 19.87 -8.10 3.47
CA LEU A 128 20.60 -9.37 3.44
C LEU A 128 21.74 -9.47 4.48
N PRO A 129 22.61 -8.46 4.67
CA PRO A 129 23.63 -8.49 5.71
C PRO A 129 23.05 -8.53 7.12
N TYR A 130 21.86 -8.02 7.31
CA TYR A 130 21.17 -7.91 8.61
C TYR A 130 20.12 -9.00 8.83
N SER A 131 20.12 -10.07 8.01
CA SER A 131 19.10 -11.13 8.04
C SER A 131 19.00 -11.91 9.35
N ASN A 132 19.98 -11.81 10.24
CA ASN A 132 19.91 -12.34 11.59
C ASN A 132 19.03 -11.48 12.54
N HIS A 133 18.78 -10.23 12.19
CA HIS A 133 18.12 -9.24 13.02
C HIS A 133 16.90 -8.60 12.35
N LEU A 134 16.85 -8.62 11.02
CA LEU A 134 15.74 -8.08 10.22
C LEU A 134 15.16 -9.16 9.31
N SER A 135 13.85 -9.27 9.30
CA SER A 135 13.14 -10.16 8.39
C SER A 135 11.92 -9.47 7.77
N PHE A 136 11.53 -9.86 6.57
CA PHE A 136 10.31 -9.40 5.94
C PHE A 136 9.77 -10.40 4.93
N LEU A 137 8.45 -10.42 4.77
CA LEU A 137 7.81 -11.13 3.67
C LEU A 137 7.87 -10.24 2.42
N LYS A 138 8.47 -10.78 1.34
CA LYS A 138 8.55 -10.06 0.07
C LYS A 138 7.14 -9.76 -0.43
N PRO A 139 6.77 -8.49 -0.63
CA PRO A 139 5.43 -8.13 -1.09
C PRO A 139 5.21 -8.60 -2.53
N GLU A 140 4.01 -9.10 -2.82
CA GLU A 140 3.54 -9.45 -4.16
C GLU A 140 2.93 -8.25 -4.89
N ALA A 141 2.44 -7.26 -4.12
CA ALA A 141 1.83 -6.03 -4.62
C ALA A 141 1.99 -4.90 -3.60
N GLY A 142 1.72 -3.68 -4.04
CA GLY A 142 1.77 -2.47 -3.22
C GLY A 142 3.15 -1.84 -3.15
N GLY A 143 3.23 -0.73 -2.44
CA GLY A 143 4.41 0.13 -2.40
C GLY A 143 5.09 0.17 -1.03
N PHE A 144 5.04 -0.90 -0.23
CA PHE A 144 5.71 -0.96 1.07
C PHE A 144 6.14 -2.37 1.44
N ALA A 145 7.15 -2.48 2.32
CA ALA A 145 7.52 -3.68 3.03
C ALA A 145 7.27 -3.50 4.53
N PHE A 146 6.87 -4.58 5.21
CA PHE A 146 6.69 -4.62 6.64
C PHE A 146 7.80 -5.51 7.21
N VAL A 147 8.64 -4.92 8.07
CA VAL A 147 9.91 -5.49 8.50
C VAL A 147 9.85 -5.80 9.97
N GLU A 148 10.09 -7.05 10.32
CA GLU A 148 10.28 -7.50 11.69
C GLU A 148 11.72 -7.28 12.15
N TYR A 149 11.91 -6.96 13.42
CA TYR A 149 13.24 -6.84 14.02
C TYR A 149 13.28 -7.46 15.42
N ASP A 150 14.47 -7.94 15.83
CA ASP A 150 14.69 -8.64 17.09
C ASP A 150 15.35 -7.79 18.21
N MET A 151 15.48 -6.45 17.98
CA MET A 151 16.09 -5.56 18.95
C MET A 151 15.16 -5.26 20.14
N ASP A 152 15.77 -5.05 21.33
CA ASP A 152 15.00 -4.74 22.53
C ASP A 152 14.68 -3.25 22.66
N ILE A 153 13.87 -2.75 21.75
CA ILE A 153 13.30 -1.41 21.74
C ILE A 153 11.88 -1.47 21.19
N ASN A 154 10.97 -0.64 21.67
CA ASN A 154 9.63 -0.51 21.11
C ASN A 154 9.68 0.19 19.73
N SER A 155 8.78 -0.17 18.83
CA SER A 155 8.80 0.33 17.44
C SER A 155 8.55 1.83 17.33
N THR A 156 7.74 2.40 18.21
CA THR A 156 7.51 3.86 18.27
C THR A 156 8.77 4.59 18.73
N ASP A 157 9.44 4.08 19.76
CA ASP A 157 10.66 4.68 20.29
C ASP A 157 11.80 4.61 19.27
N LEU A 158 11.98 3.48 18.59
CA LEU A 158 12.95 3.33 17.50
C LEU A 158 12.73 4.36 16.39
N VAL A 159 11.49 4.46 15.91
CA VAL A 159 11.16 5.40 14.82
C VAL A 159 11.34 6.85 15.24
N HIS A 160 11.00 7.21 16.47
CA HIS A 160 11.22 8.56 17.02
C HIS A 160 12.70 8.88 17.11
N ASP A 161 13.52 7.95 17.55
CA ASP A 161 14.97 8.11 17.65
C ASP A 161 15.60 8.32 16.26
N LEU A 162 15.33 7.43 15.30
CA LEU A 162 15.80 7.49 13.91
C LEU A 162 15.39 8.82 13.23
N ARG A 163 14.15 9.26 13.45
CA ARG A 163 13.68 10.53 12.91
C ARG A 163 14.43 11.72 13.49
N LYS A 164 14.70 11.70 14.80
CA LYS A 164 15.35 12.81 15.50
C LYS A 164 16.82 12.95 15.13
N ASN A 165 17.53 11.84 14.99
CA ASN A 165 18.99 11.84 14.86
C ASN A 165 19.45 11.75 13.39
N GLU A 166 18.84 10.90 12.58
CA GLU A 166 19.20 10.69 11.17
C GLU A 166 18.23 11.35 10.17
N GLY A 167 17.08 11.85 10.64
CA GLY A 167 16.05 12.41 9.76
C GLY A 167 15.30 11.34 8.96
N VAL A 168 15.40 10.06 9.32
CA VAL A 168 14.70 8.95 8.67
C VAL A 168 13.30 8.83 9.23
N PHE A 169 12.30 8.83 8.34
CA PHE A 169 10.91 8.63 8.71
C PHE A 169 10.35 7.34 8.10
N ILE A 170 10.17 6.34 8.96
CA ILE A 170 9.46 5.08 8.69
C ILE A 170 8.25 5.00 9.63
N VAL A 171 7.34 4.05 9.41
CA VAL A 171 6.13 3.94 10.23
C VAL A 171 6.30 2.81 11.23
N PRO A 172 6.11 3.05 12.55
CA PRO A 172 6.26 2.01 13.55
C PRO A 172 5.14 0.98 13.46
N GLY A 173 5.44 -0.27 13.81
CA GLY A 173 4.49 -1.37 13.84
C GLY A 173 3.34 -1.16 14.83
N ASP A 174 3.58 -0.42 15.92
CA ASP A 174 2.55 -0.02 16.89
C ASP A 174 1.35 0.69 16.23
N SER A 175 1.58 1.46 15.16
CA SER A 175 0.50 2.08 14.37
C SER A 175 -0.46 1.06 13.74
N PHE A 176 -0.08 -0.22 13.73
CA PHE A 176 -0.85 -1.36 13.23
C PHE A 176 -1.17 -2.37 14.35
N GLY A 177 -0.88 -2.03 15.61
CA GLY A 177 -1.09 -2.90 16.77
C GLY A 177 -0.06 -4.05 16.89
N ILE A 178 1.09 -3.95 16.24
CA ILE A 178 2.14 -4.99 16.22
C ILE A 178 3.49 -4.33 16.52
N ASP A 179 4.00 -4.48 17.73
CA ASP A 179 5.34 -4.03 18.10
C ASP A 179 6.44 -4.87 17.42
N LYS A 180 7.68 -4.41 17.49
CA LYS A 180 8.86 -5.03 16.85
C LYS A 180 8.80 -5.10 15.32
N TYR A 181 8.00 -4.21 14.72
CA TYR A 181 7.92 -4.04 13.27
C TYR A 181 8.07 -2.59 12.88
N PHE A 182 8.51 -2.35 11.65
CA PHE A 182 8.37 -1.06 11.00
C PHE A 182 7.97 -1.23 9.52
N ARG A 183 7.25 -0.25 9.00
CA ARG A 183 6.87 -0.22 7.59
C ARG A 183 7.75 0.76 6.83
N ILE A 184 8.35 0.30 5.73
CA ILE A 184 9.15 1.10 4.82
C ILE A 184 8.42 1.28 3.48
N GLY A 185 8.39 2.52 2.95
CA GLY A 185 7.80 2.83 1.66
C GLY A 185 8.76 2.56 0.51
N LEU A 186 8.32 1.79 -0.49
CA LEU A 186 9.08 1.46 -1.69
C LEU A 186 8.82 2.41 -2.87
N GLY A 187 7.85 3.33 -2.74
CA GLY A 187 7.39 4.19 -3.82
C GLY A 187 8.18 5.49 -4.01
N HIS A 188 9.27 5.69 -3.26
CA HIS A 188 10.11 6.87 -3.38
C HIS A 188 11.00 6.79 -4.65
N GLU A 189 11.47 7.94 -5.13
CA GLU A 189 12.49 8.00 -6.17
C GLU A 189 13.74 7.20 -5.75
N SER A 190 14.34 6.43 -6.68
CA SER A 190 15.32 5.39 -6.32
C SER A 190 16.59 5.94 -5.66
N ILE A 191 17.07 7.14 -6.04
CA ILE A 191 18.27 7.75 -5.44
C ILE A 191 17.97 8.16 -3.99
N GLY A 192 16.85 8.83 -3.78
CA GLY A 192 16.39 9.21 -2.44
C GLY A 192 16.09 8.01 -1.56
N PHE A 193 15.57 6.92 -2.15
CA PHE A 193 15.32 5.67 -1.44
C PHE A 193 16.62 5.03 -0.94
N SER A 194 17.65 4.89 -1.81
CA SER A 194 18.95 4.35 -1.41
C SER A 194 19.60 5.17 -0.32
N LYS A 195 19.60 6.51 -0.45
CA LYS A 195 20.11 7.40 0.60
C LYS A 195 19.36 7.24 1.93
N GLY A 196 18.04 7.02 1.89
CA GLY A 196 17.24 6.73 3.08
C GLY A 196 17.65 5.42 3.76
N LEU A 197 18.02 4.39 2.99
CA LEU A 197 18.54 3.13 3.53
C LEU A 197 19.92 3.29 4.16
N ASP A 198 20.79 4.11 3.57
CA ASP A 198 22.13 4.41 4.15
C ASP A 198 21.96 5.08 5.52
N LEU A 199 21.12 6.12 5.62
CA LEU A 199 20.82 6.79 6.88
C LEU A 199 20.13 5.86 7.90
N LEU A 200 19.28 4.92 7.44
CA LEU A 200 18.69 3.92 8.30
C LEU A 200 19.77 2.97 8.87
N SER A 201 20.74 2.56 8.05
CA SER A 201 21.91 1.77 8.52
C SER A 201 22.72 2.51 9.57
N GLU A 202 23.02 3.80 9.33
CA GLU A 202 23.75 4.65 10.30
C GLU A 202 23.01 4.70 11.64
N GLY A 203 21.69 4.92 11.61
CA GLY A 203 20.87 4.96 12.82
C GLY A 203 20.79 3.63 13.55
N LEU A 204 20.59 2.53 12.84
CA LEU A 204 20.59 1.19 13.43
C LEU A 204 21.96 0.83 14.03
N THR A 205 23.05 1.15 13.34
CA THR A 205 24.41 0.95 13.86
C THR A 205 24.68 1.79 15.11
N ARG A 206 24.21 3.04 15.15
CA ARG A 206 24.36 3.91 16.32
C ARG A 206 23.58 3.38 17.54
N VAL A 207 22.35 2.88 17.32
CA VAL A 207 21.49 2.38 18.41
C VAL A 207 21.91 0.97 18.85
N PHE A 208 22.37 0.13 17.93
CA PHE A 208 22.73 -1.29 18.15
C PHE A 208 24.07 -1.64 17.49
N PRO A 209 25.19 -1.07 17.95
CA PRO A 209 26.49 -1.28 17.30
C PRO A 209 26.91 -2.75 17.26
N GLU A 210 26.50 -3.57 18.21
CA GLU A 210 26.82 -5.00 18.26
C GLU A 210 26.07 -5.85 17.21
N LYS A 211 24.99 -5.31 16.61
CA LYS A 211 24.14 -6.04 15.66
C LYS A 211 24.28 -5.55 14.20
N PHE A 212 24.73 -4.33 14.00
CA PHE A 212 24.74 -3.65 12.71
C PHE A 212 26.14 -3.14 12.29
N THR A 213 27.20 -3.81 12.72
CA THR A 213 28.60 -3.50 12.32
C THR A 213 28.99 -4.22 11.04
#